data_fdaeadbf54efba9ce00c0fa2327a1c04
#
_entry.id   fdaeadbf54efba9ce00c0fa2327a1c04
#
_cell.length_a   1.000
_cell.length_b   1.000
_cell.length_c   1.000
_cell.angle_alpha   90.00
_cell.angle_beta   90.00
_cell.angle_gamma   90.00
#
_symmetry.space_group_name_H-M   'P 1'
#
loop_
_entity.id
_entity.type
_entity.pdbx_description
1 polymer ?
#
loop_
_entity_poly.entity_id
_entity_poly.type
_entity_poly.pdbx_seq_one_letter_code
_entity_poly.pdbx_strand_id
1 'polypeptide(L)'
;FGCRREAPLEIDLAEPIALLRVLRAECGAAFVNLTAGSPYYNPHIQRPALYPPSDGYQPPEDPLVGCLRQIDTVRRLKEAVPDLPMIGTAYTYFQEFLPHVAQGVVRAGWVDLGVGRQVLAYWDLPADALAGRPLQFKRLCRTFSDCTTGPRNGLVSGCYPLDPHYKSLPEHARLKEIKARSRAAANQSDPE
;
A
#
# COMPACT_ATOMS: atom_id res chain seq x y z
N PHE A 1 14.22 -2.77 2.74
CA PHE A 1 14.57 -2.84 1.31
C PHE A 1 14.47 -1.45 0.68
N GLY A 2 15.54 -1.00 0.00
CA GLY A 2 15.53 0.23 -0.78
C GLY A 2 15.54 1.55 -0.02
N CYS A 3 15.80 1.56 1.28
CA CYS A 3 15.87 2.75 2.12
C CYS A 3 17.12 2.72 2.99
N ARG A 4 17.70 3.88 3.28
CA ARG A 4 18.79 3.99 4.23
C ARG A 4 18.33 3.70 5.65
N ARG A 5 19.17 3.06 6.43
CA ARG A 5 18.85 2.70 7.81
C ARG A 5 18.75 3.93 8.71
N GLU A 6 19.72 4.85 8.55
CA GLU A 6 19.86 6.07 9.36
C GLU A 6 18.93 7.19 8.89
N ALA A 7 18.47 7.15 7.64
CA ALA A 7 17.57 8.12 7.02
C ALA A 7 16.49 7.39 6.21
N PRO A 8 15.48 6.80 6.83
CA PRO A 8 14.54 5.87 6.19
C PRO A 8 13.71 6.47 5.04
N LEU A 9 13.58 7.79 4.96
CA LEU A 9 12.91 8.48 3.85
C LEU A 9 13.81 8.61 2.61
N GLU A 10 15.12 8.37 2.77
CA GLU A 10 16.07 8.39 1.65
C GLU A 10 16.16 7.01 1.00
N ILE A 11 16.03 7.01 -0.32
CA ILE A 11 16.11 5.79 -1.13
C ILE A 11 17.56 5.46 -1.41
N ASP A 12 17.96 4.22 -1.11
CA ASP A 12 19.24 3.63 -1.48
C ASP A 12 18.98 2.32 -2.24
N LEU A 13 19.37 2.26 -3.50
CA LEU A 13 19.09 1.16 -4.41
C LEU A 13 20.32 0.32 -4.77
N ALA A 14 21.49 0.57 -4.17
CA ALA A 14 22.70 -0.16 -4.51
C ALA A 14 22.52 -1.69 -4.28
N GLU A 15 22.16 -2.07 -3.06
CA GLU A 15 21.92 -3.47 -2.70
C GLU A 15 20.67 -4.06 -3.42
N PRO A 16 19.52 -3.37 -3.49
CA PRO A 16 18.37 -3.83 -4.27
C PRO A 16 18.69 -4.12 -5.74
N ILE A 17 19.44 -3.26 -6.41
CA ILE A 17 19.83 -3.47 -7.81
C ILE A 17 20.72 -4.71 -7.95
N ALA A 18 21.70 -4.88 -7.07
CA ALA A 18 22.56 -6.07 -7.06
C ALA A 18 21.73 -7.35 -6.88
N LEU A 19 20.81 -7.37 -5.92
CA LEU A 19 19.91 -8.50 -5.67
C LEU A 19 19.03 -8.81 -6.90
N LEU A 20 18.42 -7.81 -7.51
CA LEU A 20 17.54 -8.00 -8.66
C LEU A 20 18.29 -8.55 -9.88
N ARG A 21 19.55 -8.15 -10.09
CA ARG A 21 20.42 -8.71 -11.12
C ARG A 21 20.70 -10.19 -10.89
N VAL A 22 21.02 -10.60 -9.67
CA VAL A 22 21.20 -12.01 -9.29
C VAL A 22 19.91 -12.80 -9.48
N LEU A 23 18.78 -12.31 -9.01
CA LEU A 23 17.49 -12.95 -9.20
C LEU A 23 17.15 -13.18 -10.66
N ARG A 24 17.45 -12.21 -11.52
CA ARG A 24 17.23 -12.33 -12.97
C ARG A 24 18.20 -13.29 -13.63
N ALA A 25 19.51 -13.11 -13.40
CA ALA A 25 20.55 -13.82 -14.13
C ALA A 25 20.79 -15.25 -13.64
N GLU A 26 20.72 -15.46 -12.33
CA GLU A 26 21.12 -16.73 -11.71
C GLU A 26 19.93 -17.57 -11.21
N CYS A 27 18.85 -16.90 -10.75
CA CYS A 27 17.68 -17.59 -10.21
C CYS A 27 16.54 -17.75 -11.23
N GLY A 28 16.65 -17.14 -12.42
CA GLY A 28 15.62 -17.23 -13.46
C GLY A 28 14.27 -16.59 -13.06
N ALA A 29 14.29 -15.57 -12.19
CA ALA A 29 13.07 -14.89 -11.78
C ALA A 29 12.30 -14.33 -12.98
N ALA A 30 11.04 -14.74 -13.12
CA ALA A 30 10.18 -14.31 -14.22
C ALA A 30 9.64 -12.88 -14.00
N PHE A 31 9.38 -12.50 -12.77
CA PHE A 31 8.96 -11.15 -12.35
C PHE A 31 9.22 -10.96 -10.85
N VAL A 32 9.14 -9.70 -10.39
CA VAL A 32 9.22 -9.35 -8.97
C VAL A 32 8.13 -8.35 -8.60
N ASN A 33 7.58 -8.48 -7.41
CA ASN A 33 6.69 -7.48 -6.81
C ASN A 33 7.50 -6.67 -5.79
N LEU A 34 7.56 -5.37 -5.99
CA LEU A 34 8.47 -4.48 -5.27
C LEU A 34 7.74 -3.49 -4.37
N THR A 35 8.24 -3.37 -3.16
CA THR A 35 7.81 -2.38 -2.17
C THR A 35 9.03 -1.90 -1.40
N ALA A 36 9.30 -0.60 -1.38
CA ALA A 36 10.37 -0.03 -0.55
C ALA A 36 9.94 0.03 0.92
N GLY A 37 10.93 -0.01 1.82
CA GLY A 37 10.71 0.06 3.26
C GLY A 37 10.48 -1.29 3.92
N SER A 38 10.02 -1.26 5.16
CA SER A 38 9.76 -2.44 5.99
C SER A 38 8.49 -2.24 6.82
N PRO A 39 7.65 -3.28 7.01
CA PRO A 39 6.48 -3.18 7.87
C PRO A 39 6.84 -3.06 9.36
N TYR A 40 8.08 -3.33 9.73
CA TYR A 40 8.58 -3.30 11.12
C TYR A 40 9.29 -1.99 11.46
N TYR A 41 9.79 -1.27 10.46
CA TYR A 41 10.48 0.01 10.60
C TYR A 41 9.81 1.05 9.70
N ASN A 42 9.31 2.13 10.29
CA ASN A 42 8.64 3.19 9.56
C ASN A 42 7.60 2.67 8.55
N PRO A 43 6.57 1.94 9.00
CA PRO A 43 5.60 1.25 8.12
C PRO A 43 4.88 2.16 7.15
N HIS A 44 4.83 3.49 7.37
CA HIS A 44 4.24 4.44 6.44
C HIS A 44 4.99 4.52 5.11
N ILE A 45 6.32 4.26 5.10
CA ILE A 45 7.13 4.25 3.87
C ILE A 45 6.65 3.14 2.94
N GLN A 46 6.49 1.94 3.49
CA GLN A 46 6.01 0.78 2.73
C GLN A 46 4.53 0.89 2.38
N ARG A 47 3.74 1.46 3.28
CA ARG A 47 2.28 1.46 3.20
C ARG A 47 1.73 2.86 3.47
N PRO A 48 1.83 3.77 2.50
CA PRO A 48 1.20 5.07 2.62
C PRO A 48 -0.29 4.95 2.92
N ALA A 49 -0.78 5.66 3.93
CA ALA A 49 -2.15 5.61 4.37
C ALA A 49 -2.53 6.91 5.07
N LEU A 50 -3.71 7.45 4.77
CA LEU A 50 -4.24 8.62 5.46
C LEU A 50 -4.59 8.30 6.92
N TYR A 51 -5.08 7.07 7.13
CA TYR A 51 -5.44 6.55 8.46
C TYR A 51 -4.57 5.34 8.77
N PRO A 52 -3.57 5.46 9.66
CA PRO A 52 -2.76 4.32 10.09
C PRO A 52 -3.61 3.29 10.86
N PRO A 53 -3.11 2.06 11.05
CA PRO A 53 -3.73 1.12 12.00
C PRO A 53 -3.82 1.72 13.41
N SER A 54 -4.76 1.22 14.22
CA SER A 54 -5.02 1.74 15.57
C SER A 54 -3.82 1.68 16.53
N ASP A 55 -2.87 0.80 16.26
CA ASP A 55 -1.61 0.64 16.99
C ASP A 55 -0.41 1.28 16.25
N GLY A 56 -0.68 2.00 15.16
CA GLY A 56 0.32 2.73 14.39
C GLY A 56 0.41 4.20 14.81
N TYR A 57 1.54 4.81 14.48
CA TYR A 57 1.76 6.24 14.65
C TYR A 57 1.20 7.04 13.46
N GLN A 58 0.92 8.32 13.67
CA GLN A 58 0.58 9.21 12.57
C GLN A 58 1.84 9.48 11.71
N PRO A 59 1.80 9.21 10.40
CA PRO A 59 2.95 9.49 9.54
C PRO A 59 3.36 10.96 9.55
N PRO A 60 4.68 11.25 9.53
CA PRO A 60 5.20 12.63 9.52
C PRO A 60 5.14 13.29 8.14
N GLU A 61 4.59 12.61 7.14
CA GLU A 61 4.52 13.08 5.75
C GLU A 61 3.14 12.82 5.14
N ASP A 62 2.80 13.60 4.11
CA ASP A 62 1.61 13.34 3.30
C ASP A 62 1.71 11.97 2.62
N PRO A 63 0.69 11.11 2.70
CA PRO A 63 0.70 9.79 2.06
C PRO A 63 0.94 9.83 0.55
N LEU A 64 0.60 10.92 -0.13
CA LEU A 64 0.87 11.08 -1.56
C LEU A 64 2.38 11.12 -1.84
N VAL A 65 3.15 11.81 -0.99
CA VAL A 65 4.63 11.81 -1.08
C VAL A 65 5.17 10.39 -0.95
N GLY A 66 4.66 9.62 0.01
CA GLY A 66 5.00 8.21 0.16
C GLY A 66 4.66 7.36 -1.06
N CYS A 67 3.49 7.58 -1.68
CA CYS A 67 3.10 6.89 -2.92
C CYS A 67 4.03 7.22 -4.08
N LEU A 68 4.36 8.49 -4.27
CA LEU A 68 5.29 8.93 -5.33
C LEU A 68 6.69 8.37 -5.10
N ARG A 69 7.16 8.29 -3.85
CA ARG A 69 8.43 7.63 -3.50
C ARG A 69 8.44 6.16 -3.91
N GLN A 70 7.36 5.42 -3.66
CA GLN A 70 7.25 4.02 -4.09
C GLN A 70 7.32 3.88 -5.61
N ILE A 71 6.59 4.72 -6.34
CA ILE A 71 6.57 4.71 -7.81
C ILE A 71 7.97 5.05 -8.37
N ASP A 72 8.61 6.10 -7.87
CA ASP A 72 9.96 6.49 -8.31
C ASP A 72 11.00 5.41 -7.99
N THR A 73 10.90 4.77 -6.85
CA THR A 73 11.79 3.66 -6.47
C THR A 73 11.72 2.53 -7.49
N VAL A 74 10.52 2.10 -7.86
CA VAL A 74 10.37 0.99 -8.82
C VAL A 74 10.76 1.42 -10.22
N ARG A 75 10.46 2.67 -10.63
CA ARG A 75 10.95 3.25 -11.90
C ARG A 75 12.48 3.17 -12.00
N ARG A 76 13.20 3.64 -10.98
CA ARG A 76 14.67 3.61 -10.93
C ARG A 76 15.23 2.19 -10.94
N LEU A 77 14.57 1.24 -10.27
CA LEU A 77 14.94 -0.18 -10.31
C LEU A 77 14.73 -0.75 -11.72
N LYS A 78 13.63 -0.41 -12.38
CA LYS A 78 13.33 -0.84 -13.75
C LYS A 78 14.36 -0.29 -14.75
N GLU A 79 14.78 0.94 -14.60
CA GLU A 79 15.85 1.53 -15.42
C GLU A 79 17.20 0.80 -15.23
N ALA A 80 17.50 0.35 -14.00
CA ALA A 80 18.74 -0.36 -13.69
C ALA A 80 18.74 -1.84 -14.08
N VAL A 81 17.54 -2.47 -14.17
CA VAL A 81 17.35 -3.89 -14.53
C VAL A 81 16.17 -4.00 -15.51
N PRO A 82 16.31 -3.52 -16.74
CA PRO A 82 15.20 -3.37 -17.70
C PRO A 82 14.56 -4.70 -18.13
N ASP A 83 15.32 -5.79 -18.14
CA ASP A 83 14.86 -7.10 -18.61
C ASP A 83 14.06 -7.89 -17.58
N LEU A 84 13.93 -7.37 -16.35
CA LEU A 84 13.13 -7.99 -15.30
C LEU A 84 11.75 -7.32 -15.24
N PRO A 85 10.65 -8.04 -15.48
CA PRO A 85 9.30 -7.53 -15.25
C PRO A 85 9.10 -7.19 -13.77
N MET A 86 8.55 -5.99 -13.50
CA MET A 86 8.38 -5.47 -12.14
C MET A 86 6.95 -5.05 -11.88
N ILE A 87 6.39 -5.49 -10.77
CA ILE A 87 5.08 -5.07 -10.28
C ILE A 87 5.29 -4.01 -9.20
N GLY A 88 4.76 -2.80 -9.42
CA GLY A 88 4.81 -1.71 -8.46
C GLY A 88 3.62 -1.72 -7.50
N THR A 89 3.75 -1.04 -6.37
CA THR A 89 2.74 -0.97 -5.31
C THR A 89 2.41 0.48 -4.91
N ALA A 90 1.57 0.65 -3.87
CA ALA A 90 1.09 1.94 -3.34
C ALA A 90 -0.05 2.62 -4.14
N TYR A 91 -0.55 2.04 -5.20
CA TYR A 91 -1.56 2.67 -6.05
C TYR A 91 -2.95 2.77 -5.41
N THR A 92 -3.27 1.98 -4.40
CA THR A 92 -4.57 2.01 -3.71
C THR A 92 -4.94 3.40 -3.16
N TYR A 93 -3.96 4.21 -2.75
CA TYR A 93 -4.17 5.55 -2.23
C TYR A 93 -4.76 6.53 -3.24
N PHE A 94 -4.53 6.31 -4.54
CA PHE A 94 -5.04 7.17 -5.61
C PHE A 94 -6.55 7.05 -5.84
N GLN A 95 -7.22 6.10 -5.21
CA GLN A 95 -8.68 5.94 -5.25
C GLN A 95 -9.22 5.92 -6.69
N GLU A 96 -10.10 6.87 -7.06
CA GLU A 96 -10.68 7.00 -8.41
C GLU A 96 -9.67 7.36 -9.50
N PHE A 97 -8.54 7.95 -9.14
CA PHE A 97 -7.46 8.28 -10.07
C PHE A 97 -6.52 7.10 -10.36
N LEU A 98 -6.67 5.97 -9.63
CA LEU A 98 -5.82 4.79 -9.79
C LEU A 98 -5.70 4.34 -11.26
N PRO A 99 -6.78 4.21 -12.06
CA PRO A 99 -6.65 3.80 -13.46
C PRO A 99 -5.82 4.76 -14.31
N HIS A 100 -5.90 6.06 -14.06
CA HIS A 100 -5.14 7.08 -14.80
C HIS A 100 -3.65 7.01 -14.45
N VAL A 101 -3.32 6.92 -13.17
CA VAL A 101 -1.93 6.74 -12.71
C VAL A 101 -1.36 5.42 -13.23
N ALA A 102 -2.14 4.34 -13.13
CA ALA A 102 -1.77 3.03 -13.66
C ALA A 102 -1.43 3.08 -15.15
N GLN A 103 -2.32 3.69 -15.94
CA GLN A 103 -2.11 3.85 -17.39
C GLN A 103 -0.82 4.65 -17.68
N GLY A 104 -0.55 5.70 -16.90
CA GLY A 104 0.67 6.50 -17.03
C GLY A 104 1.93 5.69 -16.82
N VAL A 105 2.03 4.96 -15.71
CA VAL A 105 3.25 4.17 -15.35
C VAL A 105 3.45 2.97 -16.28
N VAL A 106 2.37 2.29 -16.69
CA VAL A 106 2.44 1.15 -17.63
C VAL A 106 2.86 1.63 -19.02
N ARG A 107 2.26 2.71 -19.54
CA ARG A 107 2.64 3.29 -20.84
C ARG A 107 4.08 3.81 -20.87
N ALA A 108 4.58 4.31 -19.75
CA ALA A 108 5.96 4.70 -19.62
C ALA A 108 6.94 3.51 -19.57
N GLY A 109 6.44 2.28 -19.53
CA GLY A 109 7.24 1.06 -19.43
C GLY A 109 7.94 0.88 -18.08
N TRP A 110 7.46 1.59 -17.04
CA TRP A 110 8.12 1.55 -15.74
C TRP A 110 7.78 0.25 -14.99
N VAL A 111 6.49 -0.11 -14.92
CA VAL A 111 6.03 -1.25 -14.12
C VAL A 111 4.71 -1.80 -14.63
N ASP A 112 4.39 -3.04 -14.23
CA ASP A 112 3.03 -3.54 -14.09
C ASP A 112 2.45 -3.14 -12.75
N LEU A 113 1.11 -3.09 -12.66
CA LEU A 113 0.41 -2.55 -11.50
C LEU A 113 0.06 -3.64 -10.47
N GLY A 114 0.47 -3.43 -9.23
CA GLY A 114 0.03 -4.20 -8.08
C GLY A 114 -1.04 -3.47 -7.27
N VAL A 115 -2.18 -4.10 -7.09
CA VAL A 115 -3.29 -3.57 -6.28
C VAL A 115 -3.52 -4.46 -5.06
N GLY A 116 -3.16 -3.99 -3.88
CA GLY A 116 -3.29 -4.76 -2.64
C GLY A 116 -4.65 -4.56 -1.97
N ARG A 117 -4.76 -3.63 -1.02
CA ARG A 117 -5.93 -3.44 -0.14
C ARG A 117 -7.24 -3.14 -0.87
N GLN A 118 -7.18 -2.57 -2.05
CA GLN A 118 -8.35 -2.24 -2.86
C GLN A 118 -9.20 -3.48 -3.18
N VAL A 119 -8.58 -4.63 -3.39
CA VAL A 119 -9.29 -5.87 -3.74
C VAL A 119 -10.22 -6.39 -2.63
N LEU A 120 -10.02 -5.98 -1.38
CA LEU A 120 -10.85 -6.41 -0.25
C LEU A 120 -12.30 -5.91 -0.34
N ALA A 121 -12.53 -4.77 -0.98
CA ALA A 121 -13.87 -4.20 -1.14
C ALA A 121 -14.30 -4.09 -2.61
N TYR A 122 -13.33 -4.06 -3.54
CA TYR A 122 -13.59 -3.88 -4.95
C TYR A 122 -12.68 -4.82 -5.78
N TRP A 123 -12.91 -6.12 -5.66
CA TRP A 123 -12.11 -7.16 -6.31
C TRP A 123 -12.19 -7.11 -7.85
N ASP A 124 -13.30 -6.65 -8.40
CA ASP A 124 -13.58 -6.51 -9.83
C ASP A 124 -13.19 -5.13 -10.41
N LEU A 125 -12.51 -4.25 -9.64
CA LEU A 125 -12.03 -2.96 -10.10
C LEU A 125 -11.18 -3.05 -11.40
N PRO A 126 -10.22 -4.01 -11.52
CA PRO A 126 -9.46 -4.12 -12.76
C PRO A 126 -10.33 -4.43 -13.98
N ALA A 127 -11.35 -5.28 -13.83
CA ALA A 127 -12.28 -5.61 -14.90
C ALA A 127 -13.14 -4.40 -15.31
N ASP A 128 -13.59 -3.60 -14.34
CA ASP A 128 -14.31 -2.36 -14.62
C ASP A 128 -13.43 -1.34 -15.36
N ALA A 129 -12.19 -1.13 -14.85
CA ALA A 129 -11.25 -0.20 -15.46
C ALA A 129 -10.87 -0.59 -16.90
N LEU A 130 -10.57 -1.87 -17.14
CA LEU A 130 -10.21 -2.39 -18.47
C LEU A 130 -11.37 -2.32 -19.47
N ALA A 131 -12.60 -2.47 -18.99
CA ALA A 131 -13.81 -2.35 -19.80
C ALA A 131 -14.30 -0.91 -19.98
N GLY A 132 -13.61 0.09 -19.40
CA GLY A 132 -14.02 1.49 -19.42
C GLY A 132 -15.32 1.78 -18.66
N ARG A 133 -15.72 0.91 -17.73
CA ARG A 133 -16.91 1.11 -16.90
C ARG A 133 -16.64 2.15 -15.80
N PRO A 134 -17.65 2.94 -15.41
CA PRO A 134 -17.52 3.86 -14.27
C PRO A 134 -17.15 3.10 -12.99
N LEU A 135 -16.19 3.63 -12.24
CA LEU A 135 -15.79 3.05 -10.97
C LEU A 135 -16.88 3.21 -9.90
N GLN A 136 -17.02 2.21 -9.05
CA GLN A 136 -17.98 2.19 -7.95
C GLN A 136 -17.39 2.90 -6.72
N PHE A 137 -17.56 4.22 -6.61
CA PHE A 137 -16.95 5.07 -5.57
C PHE A 137 -17.16 4.56 -4.13
N LYS A 138 -18.30 3.93 -3.84
CA LYS A 138 -18.60 3.37 -2.51
C LYS A 138 -17.74 2.17 -2.15
N ARG A 139 -17.06 1.55 -3.13
CA ARG A 139 -16.17 0.40 -2.95
C ARG A 139 -14.68 0.79 -3.00
N LEU A 140 -14.36 2.04 -3.31
CA LEU A 140 -12.96 2.51 -3.37
C LEU A 140 -12.33 2.59 -1.98
N CYS A 141 -11.22 1.92 -1.81
CA CYS A 141 -10.46 1.92 -0.56
C CYS A 141 -9.91 3.32 -0.25
N ARG A 142 -10.24 3.85 0.92
CA ARG A 142 -9.74 5.14 1.42
C ARG A 142 -8.66 4.98 2.48
N THR A 143 -7.96 3.87 2.47
CA THR A 143 -6.84 3.57 3.37
C THR A 143 -7.16 3.67 4.87
N PHE A 144 -8.38 3.28 5.28
CA PHE A 144 -8.82 3.31 6.69
C PHE A 144 -8.04 2.38 7.63
N SER A 145 -7.29 1.44 7.07
CA SER A 145 -6.45 0.47 7.77
C SER A 145 -7.19 -0.54 8.68
N ASP A 146 -8.51 -0.58 8.66
CA ASP A 146 -9.32 -1.53 9.43
C ASP A 146 -9.00 -2.99 9.11
N CYS A 147 -8.66 -3.28 7.84
CA CYS A 147 -8.18 -4.59 7.38
C CYS A 147 -6.84 -5.02 8.00
N THR A 148 -6.12 -4.13 8.66
CA THR A 148 -4.89 -4.41 9.42
C THR A 148 -5.17 -4.36 10.92
N THR A 149 -5.94 -3.38 11.38
CA THR A 149 -6.33 -3.26 12.79
C THR A 149 -7.11 -4.49 13.27
N GLY A 150 -8.04 -5.00 12.46
CA GLY A 150 -8.82 -6.19 12.80
C GLY A 150 -7.96 -7.40 13.15
N PRO A 151 -7.15 -7.94 12.23
CA PRO A 151 -6.30 -9.12 12.49
C PRO A 151 -5.29 -8.92 13.61
N ARG A 152 -4.73 -7.73 13.79
CA ARG A 152 -3.84 -7.42 14.92
C ARG A 152 -4.52 -7.52 16.28
N ASN A 153 -5.85 -7.45 16.31
CA ASN A 153 -6.68 -7.61 17.49
C ASN A 153 -7.46 -8.93 17.52
N GLY A 154 -7.04 -9.94 16.75
CA GLY A 154 -7.64 -11.26 16.70
C GLY A 154 -9.00 -11.32 16.01
N LEU A 155 -9.35 -10.32 15.18
CA LEU A 155 -10.57 -10.30 14.40
C LEU A 155 -10.35 -10.83 12.98
N VAL A 156 -11.41 -11.26 12.33
CA VAL A 156 -11.38 -11.69 10.92
C VAL A 156 -10.88 -10.55 10.02
N SER A 157 -10.00 -10.90 9.09
CA SER A 157 -9.48 -9.93 8.12
C SER A 157 -10.50 -9.61 7.05
N GLY A 158 -10.73 -8.31 6.77
CA GLY A 158 -11.64 -7.87 5.73
C GLY A 158 -11.84 -6.36 5.72
N CYS A 159 -12.65 -5.88 4.79
CA CYS A 159 -12.92 -4.46 4.65
C CYS A 159 -14.20 -4.05 5.41
N TYR A 160 -14.12 -3.85 6.70
CA TYR A 160 -15.26 -3.44 7.54
C TYR A 160 -15.88 -2.09 7.13
N PRO A 161 -15.15 -1.07 6.65
CA PRO A 161 -15.77 0.20 6.28
C PRO A 161 -16.62 0.13 5.00
N LEU A 162 -16.27 -0.72 4.04
CA LEU A 162 -16.83 -0.64 2.68
C LEU A 162 -17.61 -1.88 2.25
N ASP A 163 -17.26 -3.06 2.77
CA ASP A 163 -17.89 -4.31 2.40
C ASP A 163 -19.10 -4.63 3.30
N PRO A 164 -20.32 -4.77 2.74
CA PRO A 164 -21.53 -5.06 3.52
C PRO A 164 -21.44 -6.35 4.35
N HIS A 165 -20.75 -7.38 3.84
CA HIS A 165 -20.56 -8.64 4.57
C HIS A 165 -19.81 -8.38 5.89
N TYR A 166 -18.63 -7.76 5.84
CA TYR A 166 -17.84 -7.47 7.04
C TYR A 166 -18.52 -6.46 7.97
N LYS A 167 -19.29 -5.51 7.42
CA LYS A 167 -20.12 -4.59 8.24
C LYS A 167 -21.16 -5.31 9.08
N SER A 168 -21.69 -6.44 8.61
CA SER A 168 -22.73 -7.20 9.30
C SER A 168 -22.17 -8.12 10.39
N LEU A 169 -20.86 -8.36 10.44
CA LEU A 169 -20.22 -9.24 11.41
C LEU A 169 -20.19 -8.62 12.82
N PRO A 170 -20.30 -9.43 13.88
CA PRO A 170 -20.16 -8.96 15.27
C PRO A 170 -18.81 -8.27 15.52
N GLU A 171 -17.76 -8.71 14.84
CA GLU A 171 -16.43 -8.14 14.89
C GLU A 171 -16.38 -6.65 14.53
N HIS A 172 -17.33 -6.16 13.73
CA HIS A 172 -17.41 -4.74 13.38
C HIS A 172 -17.64 -3.85 14.62
N ALA A 173 -18.52 -4.26 15.53
CA ALA A 173 -18.75 -3.54 16.78
C ALA A 173 -17.49 -3.52 17.64
N ARG A 174 -16.85 -4.68 17.81
CA ARG A 174 -15.59 -4.81 18.55
C ARG A 174 -14.46 -3.98 17.95
N LEU A 175 -14.35 -3.94 16.63
CA LEU A 175 -13.36 -3.10 15.94
C LEU A 175 -13.57 -1.61 16.22
N LYS A 176 -14.83 -1.14 16.27
CA LYS A 176 -15.15 0.25 16.64
C LYS A 176 -14.71 0.59 18.06
N GLU A 177 -14.92 -0.31 19.01
CA GLU A 177 -14.47 -0.15 20.39
C GLU A 177 -12.95 -0.06 20.49
N ILE A 178 -12.21 -0.95 19.79
CA ILE A 178 -10.75 -0.92 19.72
C ILE A 178 -10.26 0.43 19.21
N LYS A 179 -10.82 0.91 18.11
CA LYS A 179 -10.46 2.21 17.53
C LYS A 179 -10.79 3.38 18.43
N ALA A 180 -11.91 3.33 19.16
CA ALA A 180 -12.27 4.35 20.12
C ALA A 180 -11.27 4.44 21.29
N ARG A 181 -10.86 3.29 21.83
CA ARG A 181 -9.84 3.22 22.90
C ARG A 181 -8.48 3.74 22.42
N SER A 182 -8.03 3.36 21.22
CA SER A 182 -6.76 3.85 20.67
C SER A 182 -6.75 5.37 20.48
N ARG A 183 -7.86 5.95 20.01
CA ARG A 183 -8.00 7.41 19.87
C ARG A 183 -7.98 8.12 21.21
N ALA A 184 -8.67 7.58 22.22
CA ALA A 184 -8.66 8.15 23.56
C ALA A 184 -7.26 8.14 24.18
N ALA A 185 -6.49 7.05 24.00
CA ALA A 185 -5.12 6.95 24.45
C ALA A 185 -4.19 7.94 23.73
N ALA A 186 -4.33 8.11 22.43
CA ALA A 186 -3.54 9.05 21.66
C ALA A 186 -3.76 10.50 22.10
N ASN A 187 -5.01 10.89 22.37
CA ASN A 187 -5.35 12.24 22.86
C ASN A 187 -4.85 12.53 24.29
N GLN A 188 -4.51 11.50 25.06
CA GLN A 188 -3.95 11.67 26.42
C GLN A 188 -2.42 11.76 26.43
N SER A 189 -1.76 11.33 25.34
CA SER A 189 -0.30 11.34 25.22
C SER A 189 0.27 12.57 24.51
N ASP A 190 -0.58 13.49 24.04
CA ASP A 190 -0.20 14.81 23.50
C ASP A 190 -0.50 15.88 24.59
N PRO A 191 0.46 16.19 25.50
CA PRO A 191 0.34 17.41 26.33
C PRO A 191 0.69 18.61 25.46
N GLU A 192 -0.15 19.64 25.52
CA GLU A 192 0.07 20.96 24.92
C GLU A 192 1.47 21.54 25.17
#